data_af4da2c20a6aff85158afbc330eaf95f
#
_entry.id   af4da2c20a6aff85158afbc330eaf95f
#
_cell.length_a   1.000
_cell.length_b   1.000
_cell.length_c   1.000
_cell.angle_alpha   90.00
_cell.angle_beta   90.00
_cell.angle_gamma   90.00
#
_symmetry.space_group_name_H-M   'P 1'
#
loop_
_entity.id
_entity.type
_entity.pdbx_description
1 polymer ?
#
loop_
_entity_poly.entity_id
_entity_poly.type
_entity_poly.pdbx_seq_one_letter_code
_entity_poly.pdbx_strand_id
1 'polypeptide(L)'
;MFSKILIANRGEIACRIQRSCRRLGIATVAVYSDADARAQHVRGADEGRWIGASPPAESYLRAERILAAALDSGAEAVHPGFGFLSENADFAEAVEQAGLKFIGPSAASMRKMGSKAGAKILMSAAGVPVVPGYTGEDQDPDLLMREAERVGFPLMIKAAHGGGGKGMRVVRSAGEFAASLQSCQREARGAFGRDRVLLERYVERPRHIEFQIFGDSSGAVIHLNERECSAQRRYQKVLEESPSPFVDARLREAMGAAAVLAGRSIDYRNAGTVEFIVGPAGDFYFMEINTRIQVEHPVTEMVTGLDLVELQLRVAAGELLADLVPTQPVPTRGHAIEVRLYAEDPDNQFLPGSGRLEMLRLPTTSASVRLDGGVVEGDQVTVHYDPMIAKLIVHGPDRVAALAELERALAATIVVGPKSNVEFLERLIRHASIVEASIDTGFLDRELGQILITPPPVPEAVLAAVAVRALLDEEANAAILARAQRDPHSPWGRADGWRLGHPGKRLKSFAHREQLLEFAAHAKVLSTEIERVIAAAAVRGTFQ
;
A
#
# COMPACT_ATOMS: atom_id res chain seq x y z
N MET A 1 4.82 -29.05 8.62
CA MET A 1 3.91 -27.88 8.58
C MET A 1 3.59 -27.51 10.03
N PHE A 2 3.40 -26.21 10.33
CA PHE A 2 3.07 -25.72 11.67
C PHE A 2 1.63 -26.04 12.05
N SER A 3 1.35 -26.25 13.34
CA SER A 3 -0.01 -26.37 13.89
C SER A 3 -0.57 -25.01 14.33
N LYS A 4 0.29 -24.11 14.84
CA LYS A 4 -0.08 -22.79 15.32
C LYS A 4 1.04 -21.78 15.09
N ILE A 5 0.69 -20.58 14.57
CA ILE A 5 1.65 -19.48 14.43
C ILE A 5 1.12 -18.19 15.07
N LEU A 6 2.04 -17.34 15.52
CA LEU A 6 1.73 -15.96 15.89
C LEU A 6 2.00 -15.03 14.70
N ILE A 7 1.05 -14.10 14.43
CA ILE A 7 1.19 -13.06 13.44
C ILE A 7 1.59 -11.76 14.16
N ALA A 8 2.88 -11.38 14.02
CA ALA A 8 3.46 -10.20 14.65
C ALA A 8 3.17 -8.92 13.84
N ASN A 9 1.92 -8.74 13.46
CA ASN A 9 1.46 -7.61 12.65
C ASN A 9 -0.03 -7.35 12.85
N ARG A 10 -0.58 -6.34 12.13
CA ARG A 10 -1.96 -5.89 12.23
C ARG A 10 -2.59 -5.62 10.84
N GLY A 11 -3.87 -5.28 10.87
CA GLY A 11 -4.58 -4.75 9.70
C GLY A 11 -4.61 -5.73 8.54
N GLU A 12 -4.44 -5.20 7.33
CA GLU A 12 -4.58 -5.95 6.08
C GLU A 12 -3.67 -7.19 6.03
N ILE A 13 -2.37 -7.02 6.32
CA ILE A 13 -1.41 -8.13 6.18
C ILE A 13 -1.67 -9.25 7.19
N ALA A 14 -2.12 -8.93 8.40
CA ALA A 14 -2.50 -9.97 9.36
C ALA A 14 -3.72 -10.76 8.88
N CYS A 15 -4.75 -10.09 8.35
CA CYS A 15 -5.90 -10.74 7.72
C CYS A 15 -5.49 -11.59 6.50
N ARG A 16 -4.53 -11.10 5.70
CA ARG A 16 -3.99 -11.83 4.54
C ARG A 16 -3.29 -13.13 4.94
N ILE A 17 -2.45 -13.08 5.97
CA ILE A 17 -1.75 -14.26 6.49
C ILE A 17 -2.75 -15.27 7.06
N GLN A 18 -3.73 -14.82 7.83
CA GLN A 18 -4.80 -15.66 8.39
C GLN A 18 -5.55 -16.45 7.30
N ARG A 19 -5.79 -15.86 6.12
CA ARG A 19 -6.46 -16.58 5.02
C ARG A 19 -5.67 -17.80 4.54
N SER A 20 -4.35 -17.66 4.37
CA SER A 20 -3.50 -18.79 3.98
C SER A 20 -3.38 -19.81 5.11
N CYS A 21 -3.22 -19.38 6.35
CA CYS A 21 -3.20 -20.26 7.52
C CYS A 21 -4.48 -21.09 7.64
N ARG A 22 -5.65 -20.46 7.51
CA ARG A 22 -6.96 -21.15 7.55
C ARG A 22 -7.08 -22.21 6.47
N ARG A 23 -6.64 -21.89 5.23
CA ARG A 23 -6.63 -22.86 4.12
C ARG A 23 -5.72 -24.05 4.40
N LEU A 24 -4.61 -23.85 5.10
CA LEU A 24 -3.64 -24.87 5.45
C LEU A 24 -3.97 -25.60 6.78
N GLY A 25 -5.03 -25.22 7.48
CA GLY A 25 -5.39 -25.79 8.79
C GLY A 25 -4.46 -25.36 9.92
N ILE A 26 -3.80 -24.21 9.81
CA ILE A 26 -2.88 -23.65 10.80
C ILE A 26 -3.64 -22.67 11.70
N ALA A 27 -3.65 -22.90 13.00
CA ALA A 27 -4.23 -21.98 13.98
C ALA A 27 -3.41 -20.67 14.07
N THR A 28 -4.10 -19.56 14.29
CA THR A 28 -3.48 -18.23 14.28
C THR A 28 -3.65 -17.49 15.59
N VAL A 29 -2.57 -16.88 16.07
CA VAL A 29 -2.57 -15.95 17.20
C VAL A 29 -2.34 -14.55 16.67
N ALA A 30 -3.32 -13.66 16.87
CA ALA A 30 -3.18 -12.24 16.57
C ALA A 30 -2.66 -11.49 17.80
N VAL A 31 -1.72 -10.57 17.59
CA VAL A 31 -1.34 -9.58 18.61
C VAL A 31 -2.11 -8.29 18.38
N TYR A 32 -2.44 -7.57 19.47
CA TYR A 32 -3.16 -6.31 19.36
C TYR A 32 -2.82 -5.29 20.44
N SER A 33 -2.88 -4.03 20.07
CA SER A 33 -2.82 -2.90 21.00
C SER A 33 -4.22 -2.49 21.45
N ASP A 34 -4.32 -1.54 22.39
CA ASP A 34 -5.61 -1.01 22.85
C ASP A 34 -6.49 -0.51 21.70
N ALA A 35 -5.90 0.19 20.71
CA ALA A 35 -6.63 0.70 19.55
C ALA A 35 -7.19 -0.40 18.65
N ASP A 36 -6.56 -1.57 18.62
CA ASP A 36 -6.92 -2.69 17.75
C ASP A 36 -7.72 -3.79 18.43
N ALA A 37 -8.14 -3.62 19.69
CA ALA A 37 -8.82 -4.68 20.47
C ALA A 37 -10.06 -5.28 19.76
N ARG A 38 -10.68 -4.52 18.85
CA ARG A 38 -11.81 -4.97 18.04
C ARG A 38 -11.53 -4.99 16.54
N ALA A 39 -10.27 -4.89 16.14
CA ALA A 39 -9.89 -4.88 14.73
C ALA A 39 -10.19 -6.23 14.04
N GLN A 40 -10.35 -6.19 12.71
CA GLN A 40 -10.74 -7.35 11.91
C GLN A 40 -9.75 -8.52 12.08
N HIS A 41 -8.45 -8.26 12.12
CA HIS A 41 -7.43 -9.30 12.29
C HIS A 41 -7.51 -9.99 13.66
N VAL A 42 -7.98 -9.30 14.71
CA VAL A 42 -8.19 -9.89 16.04
C VAL A 42 -9.43 -10.77 16.05
N ARG A 43 -10.54 -10.26 15.45
CA ARG A 43 -11.79 -11.03 15.34
C ARG A 43 -11.65 -12.26 14.43
N GLY A 44 -10.73 -12.21 13.48
CA GLY A 44 -10.51 -13.29 12.50
C GLY A 44 -9.50 -14.35 12.93
N ALA A 45 -8.75 -14.14 14.01
CA ALA A 45 -7.79 -15.10 14.55
C ALA A 45 -8.46 -16.12 15.47
N ASP A 46 -7.80 -17.26 15.68
CA ASP A 46 -8.25 -18.28 16.64
C ASP A 46 -8.00 -17.82 18.08
N GLU A 47 -6.98 -16.99 18.29
CA GLU A 47 -6.56 -16.48 19.59
C GLU A 47 -6.05 -15.03 19.47
N GLY A 48 -6.39 -14.16 20.44
CA GLY A 48 -5.89 -12.77 20.52
C GLY A 48 -5.01 -12.57 21.76
N ARG A 49 -3.88 -11.84 21.59
CA ARG A 49 -2.96 -11.48 22.68
C ARG A 49 -2.73 -9.98 22.70
N TRP A 50 -3.08 -9.36 23.83
CA TRP A 50 -2.80 -7.94 24.05
C TRP A 50 -1.30 -7.72 24.28
N ILE A 51 -0.74 -6.70 23.61
CA ILE A 51 0.70 -6.39 23.66
C ILE A 51 1.01 -4.96 24.12
N GLY A 52 0.01 -4.15 24.47
CA GLY A 52 0.26 -2.83 25.03
C GLY A 52 -0.66 -1.73 24.52
N ALA A 53 -0.29 -0.49 24.86
CA ALA A 53 -1.02 0.71 24.49
C ALA A 53 -0.99 0.97 22.97
N SER A 54 -1.83 1.91 22.52
CA SER A 54 -2.04 2.20 21.10
C SER A 54 -0.79 2.64 20.31
N PRO A 55 0.14 3.46 20.86
CA PRO A 55 1.34 3.83 20.12
C PRO A 55 2.19 2.61 19.72
N PRO A 56 2.71 2.52 18.48
CA PRO A 56 3.53 1.40 18.03
C PRO A 56 4.73 1.11 18.93
N ALA A 57 5.38 2.16 19.44
CA ALA A 57 6.53 2.04 20.35
C ALA A 57 6.20 1.36 21.68
N GLU A 58 4.92 1.31 22.06
CA GLU A 58 4.43 0.69 23.29
C GLU A 58 3.76 -0.68 23.04
N SER A 59 3.66 -1.11 21.78
CA SER A 59 2.98 -2.34 21.37
C SER A 59 3.73 -3.09 20.26
N TYR A 60 3.44 -2.84 19.00
CA TYR A 60 3.95 -3.61 17.85
C TYR A 60 5.46 -3.52 17.62
N LEU A 61 6.15 -2.55 18.24
CA LEU A 61 7.62 -2.44 18.24
C LEU A 61 8.27 -3.02 19.52
N ARG A 62 7.49 -3.64 20.39
CA ARG A 62 7.98 -4.27 21.62
C ARG A 62 8.24 -5.77 21.40
N ALA A 63 9.43 -6.06 20.90
CA ALA A 63 9.88 -7.41 20.55
C ALA A 63 9.65 -8.41 21.70
N GLU A 64 9.97 -8.00 22.94
CA GLU A 64 9.84 -8.83 24.13
C GLU A 64 8.39 -9.21 24.45
N ARG A 65 7.42 -8.30 24.18
CA ARG A 65 5.99 -8.59 24.42
C ARG A 65 5.42 -9.54 23.38
N ILE A 66 5.84 -9.36 22.12
CA ILE A 66 5.44 -10.24 21.02
C ILE A 66 6.01 -11.63 21.24
N LEU A 67 7.28 -11.73 21.63
CA LEU A 67 7.92 -13.02 21.93
C LEU A 67 7.25 -13.73 23.11
N ALA A 68 6.96 -13.02 24.20
CA ALA A 68 6.21 -13.57 25.34
C ALA A 68 4.83 -14.09 24.90
N ALA A 69 4.09 -13.30 24.09
CA ALA A 69 2.79 -13.73 23.56
C ALA A 69 2.89 -15.00 22.69
N ALA A 70 3.98 -15.15 21.91
CA ALA A 70 4.22 -16.35 21.09
C ALA A 70 4.46 -17.59 21.96
N LEU A 71 5.31 -17.46 22.97
CA LEU A 71 5.61 -18.55 23.91
C LEU A 71 4.38 -18.95 24.73
N ASP A 72 3.68 -17.96 25.31
CA ASP A 72 2.51 -18.20 26.16
C ASP A 72 1.32 -18.82 25.39
N SER A 73 1.21 -18.56 24.09
CA SER A 73 0.16 -19.14 23.24
C SER A 73 0.52 -20.53 22.70
N GLY A 74 1.75 -20.99 22.89
CA GLY A 74 2.24 -22.22 22.31
C GLY A 74 2.37 -22.16 20.77
N ALA A 75 2.61 -20.98 20.20
CA ALA A 75 2.91 -20.85 18.77
C ALA A 75 4.26 -21.52 18.46
N GLU A 76 4.37 -22.12 17.28
CA GLU A 76 5.60 -22.80 16.80
C GLU A 76 6.45 -21.87 15.94
N ALA A 77 5.81 -20.82 15.37
CA ALA A 77 6.47 -19.86 14.50
C ALA A 77 5.87 -18.46 14.62
N VAL A 78 6.63 -17.46 14.20
CA VAL A 78 6.23 -16.05 14.15
C VAL A 78 6.29 -15.56 12.71
N HIS A 79 5.17 -15.05 12.19
CA HIS A 79 5.10 -14.37 10.89
C HIS A 79 5.09 -12.86 11.08
N PRO A 80 6.13 -12.13 10.67
CA PRO A 80 6.23 -10.69 10.93
C PRO A 80 5.40 -9.82 9.96
N GLY A 81 4.91 -10.36 8.84
CA GLY A 81 4.29 -9.58 7.77
C GLY A 81 5.26 -8.60 7.12
N PHE A 82 4.85 -7.34 6.99
CA PHE A 82 5.68 -6.22 6.54
C PHE A 82 5.56 -5.03 7.51
N GLY A 83 6.57 -4.13 7.52
CA GLY A 83 6.65 -3.02 8.49
C GLY A 83 6.98 -3.52 9.91
N PHE A 84 6.85 -2.65 10.91
CA PHE A 84 7.18 -2.93 12.32
C PHE A 84 8.52 -3.67 12.50
N LEU A 85 8.48 -4.91 12.98
CA LEU A 85 9.67 -5.72 13.28
C LEU A 85 10.05 -6.68 12.14
N SER A 86 9.42 -6.60 10.97
CA SER A 86 9.64 -7.57 9.89
C SER A 86 11.07 -7.58 9.32
N GLU A 87 11.79 -6.47 9.42
CA GLU A 87 13.19 -6.32 8.98
C GLU A 87 14.16 -6.12 10.16
N ASN A 88 13.70 -6.44 11.39
CA ASN A 88 14.52 -6.33 12.58
C ASN A 88 15.28 -7.63 12.84
N ALA A 89 16.59 -7.62 12.57
CA ALA A 89 17.46 -8.79 12.72
C ALA A 89 17.53 -9.29 14.16
N ASP A 90 17.52 -8.40 15.15
CA ASP A 90 17.61 -8.78 16.56
C ASP A 90 16.31 -9.46 17.03
N PHE A 91 15.16 -9.03 16.51
CA PHE A 91 13.89 -9.71 16.74
C PHE A 91 13.86 -11.11 16.11
N ALA A 92 14.30 -11.24 14.86
CA ALA A 92 14.38 -12.53 14.18
C ALA A 92 15.29 -13.51 14.96
N GLU A 93 16.45 -13.03 15.40
CA GLU A 93 17.39 -13.82 16.21
C GLU A 93 16.78 -14.22 17.56
N ALA A 94 16.10 -13.30 18.26
CA ALA A 94 15.45 -13.58 19.53
C ALA A 94 14.33 -14.64 19.40
N VAL A 95 13.56 -14.61 18.31
CA VAL A 95 12.55 -15.65 18.00
C VAL A 95 13.21 -17.02 17.84
N GLU A 96 14.30 -17.10 17.06
CA GLU A 96 15.03 -18.35 16.83
C GLU A 96 15.71 -18.88 18.12
N GLN A 97 16.29 -17.99 18.91
CA GLN A 97 16.90 -18.34 20.21
C GLN A 97 15.88 -18.85 21.22
N ALA A 98 14.63 -18.41 21.12
CA ALA A 98 13.54 -18.91 21.94
C ALA A 98 12.99 -20.29 21.48
N GLY A 99 13.57 -20.88 20.42
CA GLY A 99 13.15 -22.18 19.88
C GLY A 99 11.98 -22.10 18.90
N LEU A 100 11.54 -20.90 18.52
CA LEU A 100 10.48 -20.67 17.55
C LEU A 100 11.08 -20.50 16.14
N LYS A 101 10.25 -20.71 15.09
CA LYS A 101 10.65 -20.39 13.72
C LYS A 101 10.29 -18.96 13.36
N PHE A 102 11.24 -18.19 12.82
CA PHE A 102 10.95 -16.91 12.20
C PHE A 102 10.56 -17.15 10.72
N ILE A 103 9.35 -16.72 10.31
CA ILE A 103 8.88 -16.89 8.94
C ILE A 103 9.37 -15.70 8.12
N GLY A 104 10.59 -15.81 7.64
CA GLY A 104 11.32 -14.76 6.93
C GLY A 104 12.79 -15.15 6.72
N PRO A 105 13.64 -14.21 6.29
CA PRO A 105 15.08 -14.46 6.14
C PRO A 105 15.79 -14.58 7.49
N SER A 106 17.02 -15.08 7.46
CA SER A 106 17.85 -15.16 8.66
C SER A 106 18.27 -13.76 9.15
N ALA A 107 18.50 -13.63 10.47
CA ALA A 107 19.04 -12.40 11.04
C ALA A 107 20.38 -12.00 10.39
N ALA A 108 21.21 -12.97 10.00
CA ALA A 108 22.48 -12.73 9.30
C ALA A 108 22.27 -12.08 7.93
N SER A 109 21.32 -12.57 7.12
CA SER A 109 20.98 -11.98 5.82
C SER A 109 20.42 -10.56 5.97
N MET A 110 19.56 -10.33 6.98
CA MET A 110 19.06 -8.98 7.29
C MET A 110 20.18 -8.01 7.64
N ARG A 111 21.13 -8.41 8.50
CA ARG A 111 22.27 -7.57 8.90
C ARG A 111 23.18 -7.22 7.72
N LYS A 112 23.39 -8.15 6.77
CA LYS A 112 24.14 -7.87 5.53
C LYS A 112 23.52 -6.74 4.72
N MET A 113 22.17 -6.59 4.77
CA MET A 113 21.42 -5.56 4.05
C MET A 113 21.12 -4.31 4.88
N GLY A 114 21.39 -4.30 6.17
CA GLY A 114 21.09 -3.20 7.09
C GLY A 114 21.85 -1.88 6.82
N SER A 115 22.86 -1.88 5.94
CA SER A 115 23.60 -0.69 5.52
C SER A 115 23.59 -0.56 4.01
N LYS A 116 23.08 0.57 3.48
CA LYS A 116 23.07 0.84 2.03
C LYS A 116 24.45 0.78 1.39
N ALA A 117 25.48 1.32 2.06
CA ALA A 117 26.84 1.26 1.58
C ALA A 117 27.38 -0.18 1.58
N GLY A 118 27.18 -0.92 2.67
CA GLY A 118 27.59 -2.32 2.79
C GLY A 118 26.90 -3.21 1.76
N ALA A 119 25.57 -3.06 1.61
CA ALA A 119 24.81 -3.78 0.60
C ALA A 119 25.34 -3.52 -0.82
N LYS A 120 25.61 -2.25 -1.18
CA LYS A 120 26.12 -1.89 -2.50
C LYS A 120 27.53 -2.48 -2.76
N ILE A 121 28.42 -2.44 -1.77
CA ILE A 121 29.76 -3.06 -1.89
C ILE A 121 29.62 -4.56 -2.10
N LEU A 122 28.79 -5.22 -1.31
CA LEU A 122 28.56 -6.67 -1.39
C LEU A 122 27.95 -7.08 -2.72
N MET A 123 26.94 -6.34 -3.21
CA MET A 123 26.31 -6.60 -4.49
C MET A 123 27.27 -6.37 -5.66
N SER A 124 28.07 -5.31 -5.61
CA SER A 124 29.10 -5.06 -6.62
C SER A 124 30.15 -6.16 -6.67
N ALA A 125 30.62 -6.64 -5.51
CA ALA A 125 31.55 -7.74 -5.41
C ALA A 125 30.96 -9.07 -5.93
N ALA A 126 29.65 -9.26 -5.78
CA ALA A 126 28.94 -10.41 -6.33
C ALA A 126 28.66 -10.30 -7.85
N GLY A 127 28.94 -9.17 -8.50
CA GLY A 127 28.67 -8.94 -9.91
C GLY A 127 27.26 -8.45 -10.23
N VAL A 128 26.47 -8.06 -9.23
CA VAL A 128 25.17 -7.42 -9.43
C VAL A 128 25.40 -5.98 -9.88
N PRO A 129 24.74 -5.50 -10.96
CA PRO A 129 24.88 -4.12 -11.41
C PRO A 129 24.47 -3.13 -10.31
N VAL A 130 25.35 -2.20 -9.96
CA VAL A 130 25.08 -1.12 -8.99
C VAL A 130 25.26 0.23 -9.66
N VAL A 131 24.51 1.24 -9.20
CA VAL A 131 24.67 2.61 -9.74
C VAL A 131 26.12 3.03 -9.59
N PRO A 132 26.82 3.44 -10.68
CA PRO A 132 28.18 3.95 -10.61
C PRO A 132 28.30 5.10 -9.60
N GLY A 133 29.33 5.07 -8.75
CA GLY A 133 29.41 6.07 -7.71
C GLY A 133 30.63 5.91 -6.82
N TYR A 134 30.63 6.62 -5.69
CA TYR A 134 31.62 6.53 -4.63
C TYR A 134 30.96 6.15 -3.30
N THR A 135 31.46 5.09 -2.68
CA THR A 135 30.95 4.56 -1.41
C THR A 135 32.03 4.49 -0.33
N GLY A 136 33.22 5.07 -0.61
CA GLY A 136 34.36 5.05 0.29
C GLY A 136 34.11 5.70 1.65
N GLU A 137 34.98 5.41 2.62
CA GLU A 137 34.87 5.98 3.97
C GLU A 137 35.50 7.35 4.06
N ASP A 138 36.49 7.63 3.21
CA ASP A 138 37.11 8.94 3.14
C ASP A 138 36.14 9.99 2.63
N GLN A 139 35.93 11.03 3.42
CA GLN A 139 34.96 12.08 3.18
C GLN A 139 35.63 13.44 2.93
N ASP A 140 36.92 13.41 2.58
CA ASP A 140 37.66 14.62 2.19
C ASP A 140 36.94 15.33 1.03
N PRO A 141 36.60 16.61 1.13
CA PRO A 141 35.86 17.33 0.11
C PRO A 141 36.53 17.35 -1.27
N ASP A 142 37.86 17.42 -1.33
CA ASP A 142 38.58 17.43 -2.60
C ASP A 142 38.58 16.03 -3.24
N LEU A 143 38.67 14.98 -2.43
CA LEU A 143 38.47 13.60 -2.91
C LEU A 143 37.06 13.42 -3.46
N LEU A 144 36.06 13.83 -2.70
CA LEU A 144 34.67 13.70 -3.13
C LEU A 144 34.36 14.48 -4.43
N MET A 145 35.03 15.63 -4.63
CA MET A 145 34.92 16.38 -5.87
C MET A 145 35.53 15.62 -7.05
N ARG A 146 36.74 15.07 -6.89
CA ARG A 146 37.39 14.23 -7.93
C ARG A 146 36.54 13.00 -8.28
N GLU A 147 35.97 12.36 -7.25
CA GLU A 147 35.07 11.23 -7.45
C GLU A 147 33.76 11.64 -8.15
N ALA A 148 33.22 12.84 -7.84
CA ALA A 148 32.05 13.39 -8.53
C ALA A 148 32.31 13.63 -10.02
N GLU A 149 33.49 14.17 -10.37
CA GLU A 149 33.92 14.34 -11.77
C GLU A 149 34.12 13.00 -12.48
N ARG A 150 34.66 11.98 -11.80
CA ARG A 150 34.80 10.62 -12.32
C ARG A 150 33.47 9.95 -12.60
N VAL A 151 32.48 10.13 -11.71
CA VAL A 151 31.09 9.61 -11.86
C VAL A 151 30.37 10.33 -12.99
N GLY A 152 30.64 11.62 -13.15
CA GLY A 152 30.00 12.52 -14.10
C GLY A 152 28.70 13.11 -13.55
N PHE A 153 28.28 14.24 -14.19
CA PHE A 153 27.05 14.94 -13.85
C PHE A 153 25.97 14.64 -14.89
N PRO A 154 24.66 14.61 -14.50
CA PRO A 154 24.17 14.83 -13.15
C PRO A 154 24.48 13.66 -12.21
N LEU A 155 24.75 13.97 -10.93
CA LEU A 155 24.91 12.98 -9.88
C LEU A 155 24.03 13.27 -8.67
N MET A 156 23.88 12.29 -7.80
CA MET A 156 23.15 12.41 -6.54
C MET A 156 24.10 12.22 -5.36
N ILE A 157 24.06 13.16 -4.42
CA ILE A 157 24.68 13.01 -3.10
C ILE A 157 23.63 12.43 -2.17
N LYS A 158 23.96 11.36 -1.44
CA LYS A 158 23.03 10.68 -0.50
C LYS A 158 23.69 10.49 0.85
N ALA A 159 22.94 10.65 1.94
CA ALA A 159 23.40 10.21 3.26
C ALA A 159 23.67 8.69 3.25
N ALA A 160 24.85 8.27 3.74
CA ALA A 160 25.24 6.85 3.79
C ALA A 160 24.38 6.04 4.79
N HIS A 161 23.83 6.71 5.80
CA HIS A 161 22.98 6.15 6.83
C HIS A 161 21.65 6.90 6.81
N GLY A 162 20.54 6.19 6.65
CA GLY A 162 19.21 6.78 6.66
C GLY A 162 18.32 6.35 5.51
N GLY A 163 17.05 6.77 5.56
CA GLY A 163 15.99 6.43 4.60
C GLY A 163 15.00 7.57 4.37
N GLY A 164 13.96 7.33 3.58
CA GLY A 164 12.87 8.28 3.36
C GLY A 164 13.24 9.54 2.59
N GLY A 165 14.31 9.51 1.76
CA GLY A 165 14.68 10.64 0.89
C GLY A 165 15.37 11.82 1.61
N LYS A 166 15.57 11.76 2.93
CA LYS A 166 16.30 12.79 3.67
C LYS A 166 17.80 12.71 3.42
N GLY A 167 18.47 13.87 3.31
CA GLY A 167 19.91 13.95 3.02
C GLY A 167 20.23 13.50 1.59
N MET A 168 19.39 13.83 0.61
CA MET A 168 19.60 13.58 -0.80
C MET A 168 19.60 14.89 -1.60
N ARG A 169 20.57 15.05 -2.53
CA ARG A 169 20.66 16.22 -3.42
C ARG A 169 21.10 15.79 -4.81
N VAL A 170 20.34 16.22 -5.81
CA VAL A 170 20.75 16.12 -7.22
C VAL A 170 21.67 17.30 -7.53
N VAL A 171 22.84 17.00 -8.07
CA VAL A 171 23.86 17.98 -8.47
C VAL A 171 24.04 17.88 -9.97
N ARG A 172 23.78 18.98 -10.68
CA ARG A 172 23.77 18.99 -12.16
C ARG A 172 25.10 19.45 -12.77
N SER A 173 25.93 20.12 -11.96
CA SER A 173 27.21 20.64 -12.42
C SER A 173 28.24 20.67 -11.30
N ALA A 174 29.52 20.68 -11.66
CA ALA A 174 30.64 20.78 -10.72
C ALA A 174 30.55 22.04 -9.83
N GLY A 175 30.02 23.16 -10.38
CA GLY A 175 29.90 24.42 -9.63
C GLY A 175 28.89 24.34 -8.47
N GLU A 176 27.91 23.44 -8.53
CA GLU A 176 26.89 23.24 -7.48
C GLU A 176 27.35 22.24 -6.39
N PHE A 177 28.42 21.47 -6.66
CA PHE A 177 28.76 20.30 -5.84
C PHE A 177 29.10 20.66 -4.40
N ALA A 178 30.00 21.63 -4.17
CA ALA A 178 30.47 21.95 -2.81
C ALA A 178 29.34 22.43 -1.89
N ALA A 179 28.44 23.30 -2.40
CA ALA A 179 27.29 23.80 -1.64
C ALA A 179 26.29 22.67 -1.33
N SER A 180 26.03 21.80 -2.32
CA SER A 180 25.14 20.64 -2.19
C SER A 180 25.69 19.61 -1.22
N LEU A 181 27.00 19.34 -1.25
CA LEU A 181 27.69 18.45 -0.32
C LEU A 181 27.52 18.91 1.13
N GLN A 182 27.86 20.17 1.41
CA GLN A 182 27.72 20.75 2.75
C GLN A 182 26.27 20.71 3.26
N SER A 183 25.32 21.01 2.37
CA SER A 183 23.89 20.95 2.70
C SER A 183 23.45 19.54 3.06
N CYS A 184 23.84 18.55 2.24
CA CYS A 184 23.53 17.14 2.45
C CYS A 184 24.14 16.61 3.76
N GLN A 185 25.41 16.93 4.04
CA GLN A 185 26.10 16.53 5.26
C GLN A 185 25.45 17.12 6.52
N ARG A 186 25.07 18.41 6.50
CA ARG A 186 24.35 19.04 7.63
C ARG A 186 23.02 18.37 7.91
N GLU A 187 22.23 18.10 6.86
CA GLU A 187 20.95 17.42 6.99
C GLU A 187 21.11 15.98 7.51
N ALA A 188 22.10 15.24 6.98
CA ALA A 188 22.41 13.88 7.43
C ALA A 188 22.82 13.84 8.90
N ARG A 189 23.66 14.79 9.33
CA ARG A 189 24.09 14.90 10.74
C ARG A 189 22.90 15.23 11.66
N GLY A 190 22.02 16.14 11.24
CA GLY A 190 20.82 16.52 12.01
C GLY A 190 19.80 15.39 12.11
N ALA A 191 19.58 14.64 11.04
CA ALA A 191 18.54 13.61 11.00
C ALA A 191 19.02 12.24 11.53
N PHE A 192 20.31 11.90 11.34
CA PHE A 192 20.85 10.55 11.59
C PHE A 192 22.07 10.51 12.50
N GLY A 193 22.54 11.67 12.99
CA GLY A 193 23.72 11.79 13.85
C GLY A 193 25.06 11.53 13.13
N ARG A 194 25.07 11.31 11.83
CA ARG A 194 26.25 11.02 11.00
C ARG A 194 26.17 11.79 9.69
N ASP A 195 27.31 12.27 9.20
CA ASP A 195 27.41 13.14 8.02
C ASP A 195 28.04 12.47 6.79
N ARG A 196 28.43 11.18 6.88
CA ARG A 196 28.96 10.43 5.75
C ARG A 196 27.96 10.40 4.60
N VAL A 197 28.46 10.70 3.38
CA VAL A 197 27.65 10.69 2.16
C VAL A 197 28.21 9.69 1.14
N LEU A 198 27.36 9.31 0.20
CA LEU A 198 27.67 8.55 -1.00
C LEU A 198 27.43 9.44 -2.21
N LEU A 199 28.18 9.20 -3.27
CA LEU A 199 27.94 9.81 -4.58
C LEU A 199 27.43 8.74 -5.53
N GLU A 200 26.40 9.03 -6.32
CA GLU A 200 25.87 8.11 -7.31
C GLU A 200 25.50 8.86 -8.59
N ARG A 201 25.72 8.22 -9.75
CA ARG A 201 25.16 8.73 -11.01
C ARG A 201 23.66 8.96 -10.84
N TYR A 202 23.16 10.11 -11.28
CA TYR A 202 21.73 10.36 -11.31
C TYR A 202 21.13 9.74 -12.56
N VAL A 203 20.23 8.77 -12.38
CA VAL A 203 19.48 8.18 -13.48
C VAL A 203 18.29 9.08 -13.75
N GLU A 204 18.24 9.65 -14.95
CA GLU A 204 17.14 10.55 -15.32
C GLU A 204 15.89 9.76 -15.72
N ARG A 205 14.71 10.21 -15.28
CA ARG A 205 13.42 9.58 -15.55
C ARG A 205 13.43 8.06 -15.34
N PRO A 206 13.88 7.59 -14.18
CA PRO A 206 14.05 6.17 -13.96
C PRO A 206 12.70 5.49 -13.68
N ARG A 207 12.65 4.20 -13.97
CA ARG A 207 11.60 3.31 -13.48
C ARG A 207 12.04 2.60 -12.21
N HIS A 208 11.08 2.27 -11.38
CA HIS A 208 11.24 1.40 -10.23
C HIS A 208 10.67 0.03 -10.57
N ILE A 209 11.53 -0.92 -10.82
CA ILE A 209 11.17 -2.31 -11.14
C ILE A 209 11.81 -3.22 -10.12
N GLU A 210 11.03 -4.19 -9.65
CA GLU A 210 11.47 -5.06 -8.58
C GLU A 210 11.18 -6.53 -8.90
N PHE A 211 11.99 -7.43 -8.37
CA PHE A 211 11.84 -8.87 -8.56
C PHE A 211 11.53 -9.56 -7.25
N GLN A 212 10.43 -10.31 -7.23
CA GLN A 212 10.12 -11.21 -6.11
C GLN A 212 11.11 -12.36 -6.11
N ILE A 213 11.84 -12.55 -5.03
CA ILE A 213 12.72 -13.72 -4.84
C ILE A 213 12.21 -14.61 -3.70
N PHE A 214 12.56 -15.88 -3.80
CA PHE A 214 12.45 -16.86 -2.72
C PHE A 214 13.74 -17.66 -2.60
N GLY A 215 14.16 -17.91 -1.35
CA GLY A 215 15.26 -18.81 -1.04
C GLY A 215 14.83 -19.92 -0.08
N ASP A 216 15.47 -21.08 -0.11
CA ASP A 216 15.23 -22.20 0.81
C ASP A 216 16.46 -22.62 1.59
N SER A 217 16.31 -23.66 2.41
CA SER A 217 17.38 -24.20 3.26
C SER A 217 18.49 -24.94 2.48
N SER A 218 18.26 -25.30 1.22
CA SER A 218 19.27 -25.92 0.37
C SER A 218 20.24 -24.91 -0.25
N GLY A 219 19.96 -23.60 -0.12
CA GLY A 219 20.68 -22.53 -0.79
C GLY A 219 20.16 -22.22 -2.20
N ALA A 220 19.07 -22.87 -2.61
CA ALA A 220 18.39 -22.50 -3.85
C ALA A 220 17.73 -21.12 -3.71
N VAL A 221 17.90 -20.27 -4.73
CA VAL A 221 17.20 -19.00 -4.85
C VAL A 221 16.59 -18.92 -6.23
N ILE A 222 15.30 -18.59 -6.29
CA ILE A 222 14.53 -18.39 -7.53
C ILE A 222 13.92 -17.01 -7.55
N HIS A 223 13.48 -16.52 -8.72
CA HIS A 223 12.62 -15.34 -8.84
C HIS A 223 11.23 -15.71 -9.37
N LEU A 224 10.22 -14.92 -9.01
CA LEU A 224 8.83 -15.06 -9.41
C LEU A 224 8.38 -13.90 -10.31
N ASN A 225 9.27 -13.47 -11.19
CA ASN A 225 9.13 -12.34 -12.11
C ASN A 225 9.07 -10.96 -11.42
N GLU A 226 8.87 -9.94 -12.24
CA GLU A 226 8.94 -8.54 -11.82
C GLU A 226 7.59 -7.91 -11.54
N ARG A 227 7.66 -6.76 -10.85
CA ARG A 227 6.60 -5.78 -10.68
C ARG A 227 7.10 -4.39 -11.10
N GLU A 228 6.23 -3.61 -11.71
CA GLU A 228 6.44 -2.18 -11.99
C GLU A 228 5.85 -1.37 -10.85
N CYS A 229 6.65 -0.51 -10.22
CA CYS A 229 6.27 0.30 -9.06
C CYS A 229 6.62 1.79 -9.26
N SER A 230 6.71 2.25 -10.51
CA SER A 230 7.12 3.63 -10.83
C SER A 230 6.07 4.68 -10.50
N ALA A 231 4.78 4.31 -10.43
CA ALA A 231 3.72 5.23 -10.01
C ALA A 231 3.78 5.44 -8.49
N GLN A 232 4.61 6.37 -8.05
CA GLN A 232 4.87 6.65 -6.63
C GLN A 232 4.87 8.15 -6.36
N ARG A 233 4.49 8.53 -5.14
CA ARG A 233 4.52 9.90 -4.64
C ARG A 233 5.39 9.96 -3.40
N ARG A 234 6.41 10.81 -3.42
CA ARG A 234 7.36 10.92 -2.28
C ARG A 234 7.86 9.54 -1.80
N TYR A 235 8.21 8.67 -2.74
CA TYR A 235 8.64 7.28 -2.52
C TYR A 235 7.57 6.31 -1.99
N GLN A 236 6.32 6.72 -1.86
CA GLN A 236 5.20 5.83 -1.55
C GLN A 236 4.58 5.33 -2.85
N LYS A 237 4.59 4.03 -3.05
CA LYS A 237 3.97 3.36 -4.20
C LYS A 237 2.45 3.55 -4.12
N VAL A 238 1.80 3.83 -5.25
CA VAL A 238 0.36 4.14 -5.37
C VAL A 238 -0.34 3.15 -6.28
N LEU A 239 0.32 2.80 -7.40
CA LEU A 239 -0.12 1.79 -8.36
C LEU A 239 1.06 0.88 -8.66
N GLU A 240 0.83 -0.41 -8.57
CA GLU A 240 1.78 -1.48 -8.88
C GLU A 240 1.17 -2.44 -9.90
N GLU A 241 1.97 -2.94 -10.84
CA GLU A 241 1.51 -3.87 -11.86
C GLU A 241 2.51 -4.99 -12.16
N SER A 242 2.01 -6.12 -12.60
CA SER A 242 2.81 -7.28 -13.06
C SER A 242 2.13 -7.94 -14.26
N PRO A 243 2.92 -8.30 -15.31
CA PRO A 243 4.32 -7.95 -15.53
C PRO A 243 4.50 -6.43 -15.82
N SER A 244 5.75 -5.94 -15.73
CA SER A 244 6.04 -4.57 -16.16
C SER A 244 5.82 -4.40 -17.66
N PRO A 245 5.08 -3.38 -18.10
CA PRO A 245 4.89 -3.10 -19.54
C PRO A 245 6.16 -2.58 -20.22
N PHE A 246 7.18 -2.19 -19.45
CA PHE A 246 8.46 -1.71 -19.96
C PHE A 246 9.47 -2.85 -20.19
N VAL A 247 9.37 -3.93 -19.41
CA VAL A 247 10.38 -5.01 -19.39
C VAL A 247 10.10 -6.03 -20.50
N ASP A 248 10.97 -6.06 -21.50
CA ASP A 248 10.97 -7.12 -22.51
C ASP A 248 11.56 -8.45 -21.97
N ALA A 249 11.53 -9.49 -22.78
CA ALA A 249 12.00 -10.81 -22.37
C ALA A 249 13.52 -10.82 -22.03
N ARG A 250 14.34 -10.07 -22.78
CA ARG A 250 15.80 -10.01 -22.58
C ARG A 250 16.12 -9.26 -21.28
N LEU A 251 15.46 -8.14 -21.04
CA LEU A 251 15.66 -7.36 -19.82
C LEU A 251 15.18 -8.15 -18.59
N ARG A 252 14.04 -8.85 -18.70
CA ARG A 252 13.51 -9.75 -17.65
C ARG A 252 14.50 -10.83 -17.28
N GLU A 253 15.10 -11.49 -18.26
CA GLU A 253 16.11 -12.52 -18.02
C GLU A 253 17.34 -11.95 -17.32
N ALA A 254 17.87 -10.83 -17.78
CA ALA A 254 19.05 -10.19 -17.21
C ALA A 254 18.80 -9.71 -15.77
N MET A 255 17.67 -9.04 -15.52
CA MET A 255 17.30 -8.54 -14.18
C MET A 255 16.97 -9.69 -13.23
N GLY A 256 16.26 -10.72 -13.72
CA GLY A 256 15.94 -11.92 -12.94
C GLY A 256 17.20 -12.67 -12.49
N ALA A 257 18.18 -12.83 -13.39
CA ALA A 257 19.49 -13.40 -13.05
C ALA A 257 20.23 -12.58 -12.01
N ALA A 258 20.22 -11.24 -12.13
CA ALA A 258 20.81 -10.34 -11.15
C ALA A 258 20.11 -10.42 -9.79
N ALA A 259 18.77 -10.53 -9.76
CA ALA A 259 18.00 -10.69 -8.53
C ALA A 259 18.31 -12.01 -7.80
N VAL A 260 18.41 -13.12 -8.56
CA VAL A 260 18.82 -14.43 -8.01
C VAL A 260 20.26 -14.37 -7.47
N LEU A 261 21.17 -13.73 -8.20
CA LEU A 261 22.56 -13.56 -7.78
C LEU A 261 22.65 -12.74 -6.49
N ALA A 262 21.87 -11.65 -6.39
CA ALA A 262 21.78 -10.84 -5.19
C ALA A 262 21.32 -11.67 -3.97
N GLY A 263 20.26 -12.45 -4.12
CA GLY A 263 19.77 -13.33 -3.06
C GLY A 263 20.80 -14.39 -2.64
N ARG A 264 21.45 -15.04 -3.59
CA ARG A 264 22.51 -16.06 -3.33
C ARG A 264 23.70 -15.47 -2.57
N SER A 265 24.11 -14.23 -2.89
CA SER A 265 25.27 -13.59 -2.27
C SER A 265 25.12 -13.33 -0.77
N ILE A 266 23.89 -13.38 -0.27
CA ILE A 266 23.58 -13.15 1.14
C ILE A 266 22.97 -14.37 1.84
N ASP A 267 22.99 -15.53 1.20
CA ASP A 267 22.37 -16.77 1.70
C ASP A 267 20.88 -16.56 2.06
N TYR A 268 20.16 -15.89 1.13
CA TYR A 268 18.79 -15.48 1.36
C TYR A 268 17.85 -16.68 1.52
N ARG A 269 16.96 -16.60 2.49
CA ARG A 269 15.89 -17.59 2.71
C ARG A 269 14.54 -16.91 2.80
N ASN A 270 13.47 -17.63 2.43
CA ASN A 270 12.10 -17.17 2.42
C ASN A 270 11.84 -16.07 1.39
N ALA A 271 10.73 -15.33 1.53
CA ALA A 271 10.33 -14.27 0.60
C ALA A 271 11.18 -13.01 0.77
N GLY A 272 11.60 -12.43 -0.35
CA GLY A 272 12.25 -11.12 -0.40
C GLY A 272 12.04 -10.47 -1.76
N THR A 273 12.39 -9.21 -1.85
CA THR A 273 12.26 -8.44 -3.09
C THR A 273 13.54 -7.68 -3.37
N VAL A 274 14.06 -7.85 -4.58
CA VAL A 274 15.22 -7.08 -5.06
C VAL A 274 14.71 -5.93 -5.90
N GLU A 275 14.95 -4.72 -5.45
CA GLU A 275 14.53 -3.48 -6.11
C GLU A 275 15.65 -2.95 -7.02
N PHE A 276 15.24 -2.52 -8.21
CA PHE A 276 16.12 -1.93 -9.21
C PHE A 276 15.61 -0.58 -9.67
N ILE A 277 16.56 0.33 -9.91
CA ILE A 277 16.33 1.53 -10.70
C ILE A 277 16.70 1.24 -12.15
N VAL A 278 15.80 1.55 -13.09
CA VAL A 278 15.96 1.22 -14.50
C VAL A 278 15.89 2.50 -15.33
N GLY A 279 16.94 2.75 -16.12
CA GLY A 279 17.00 3.89 -17.03
C GLY A 279 16.14 3.70 -18.28
N PRO A 280 15.85 4.77 -19.04
CA PRO A 280 15.04 4.71 -20.25
C PRO A 280 15.62 3.82 -21.36
N ALA A 281 16.94 3.57 -21.33
CA ALA A 281 17.62 2.69 -22.28
C ALA A 281 17.64 1.22 -21.86
N GLY A 282 17.02 0.88 -20.72
CA GLY A 282 17.02 -0.47 -20.17
C GLY A 282 18.28 -0.82 -19.33
N ASP A 283 19.14 0.16 -19.07
CA ASP A 283 20.20 0.01 -18.09
C ASP A 283 19.59 -0.06 -16.70
N PHE A 284 20.00 -1.05 -15.91
CA PHE A 284 19.39 -1.27 -14.59
C PHE A 284 20.46 -1.41 -13.50
N TYR A 285 20.10 -0.99 -12.31
CA TYR A 285 21.01 -0.98 -11.17
C TYR A 285 20.28 -1.35 -9.88
N PHE A 286 20.94 -2.13 -9.05
CA PHE A 286 20.48 -2.51 -7.73
C PHE A 286 20.24 -1.28 -6.84
N MET A 287 19.11 -1.25 -6.16
CA MET A 287 18.76 -0.26 -5.14
C MET A 287 18.88 -0.85 -3.74
N GLU A 288 18.07 -1.85 -3.44
CA GLU A 288 18.03 -2.51 -2.13
C GLU A 288 17.35 -3.90 -2.21
N ILE A 289 17.47 -4.67 -1.15
CA ILE A 289 16.65 -5.87 -0.92
C ILE A 289 15.74 -5.59 0.26
N ASN A 290 14.43 -5.70 0.03
CA ASN A 290 13.47 -5.75 1.11
C ASN A 290 13.42 -7.18 1.64
N THR A 291 13.85 -7.34 2.90
CA THR A 291 14.02 -8.66 3.52
C THR A 291 12.72 -9.18 4.16
N ARG A 292 11.61 -9.04 3.45
CA ARG A 292 10.26 -9.36 3.87
C ARG A 292 9.34 -9.54 2.66
N ILE A 293 8.12 -9.98 2.90
CA ILE A 293 7.05 -9.87 1.90
C ILE A 293 6.69 -8.39 1.65
N GLN A 294 6.38 -8.03 0.42
CA GLN A 294 5.98 -6.68 0.04
C GLN A 294 4.46 -6.48 0.10
N VAL A 295 4.02 -5.22 0.20
CA VAL A 295 2.59 -4.85 0.17
C VAL A 295 1.95 -5.34 -1.14
N GLU A 296 2.65 -5.14 -2.26
CA GLU A 296 2.26 -5.40 -3.64
C GLU A 296 2.45 -6.85 -4.11
N HIS A 297 2.74 -7.79 -3.19
CA HIS A 297 2.84 -9.22 -3.54
C HIS A 297 1.62 -9.79 -4.27
N PRO A 298 0.39 -9.27 -4.08
CA PRO A 298 -0.79 -9.81 -4.73
C PRO A 298 -0.75 -9.75 -6.26
N VAL A 299 -0.09 -8.76 -6.89
CA VAL A 299 -0.01 -8.73 -8.37
C VAL A 299 0.83 -9.90 -8.90
N THR A 300 1.89 -10.29 -8.20
CA THR A 300 2.65 -11.50 -8.52
C THR A 300 1.81 -12.75 -8.35
N GLU A 301 1.03 -12.86 -7.27
CA GLU A 301 0.13 -13.99 -7.03
C GLU A 301 -0.92 -14.13 -8.13
N MET A 302 -1.52 -13.02 -8.57
CA MET A 302 -2.56 -13.02 -9.59
C MET A 302 -2.05 -13.51 -10.96
N VAL A 303 -0.81 -13.15 -11.33
CA VAL A 303 -0.25 -13.55 -12.63
C VAL A 303 0.43 -14.91 -12.61
N THR A 304 0.93 -15.39 -11.45
CA THR A 304 1.60 -16.69 -11.34
C THR A 304 0.68 -17.81 -10.86
N GLY A 305 -0.41 -17.46 -10.17
CA GLY A 305 -1.29 -18.44 -9.50
C GLY A 305 -0.72 -19.01 -8.21
N LEU A 306 0.43 -18.50 -7.72
CA LEU A 306 1.06 -18.92 -6.47
C LEU A 306 0.48 -18.12 -5.29
N ASP A 307 0.42 -18.72 -4.10
CA ASP A 307 0.19 -17.99 -2.83
C ASP A 307 1.54 -17.81 -2.13
N LEU A 308 2.04 -16.56 -2.11
CA LEU A 308 3.37 -16.26 -1.57
C LEU A 308 3.43 -16.44 -0.04
N VAL A 309 2.32 -16.24 0.67
CA VAL A 309 2.26 -16.51 2.12
C VAL A 309 2.29 -18.02 2.39
N GLU A 310 1.60 -18.82 1.57
CA GLU A 310 1.72 -20.29 1.67
C GLU A 310 3.16 -20.73 1.41
N LEU A 311 3.82 -20.19 0.38
CA LEU A 311 5.24 -20.49 0.13
C LEU A 311 6.13 -20.10 1.32
N GLN A 312 5.88 -18.94 1.94
CA GLN A 312 6.61 -18.53 3.14
C GLN A 312 6.47 -19.54 4.28
N LEU A 313 5.25 -20.00 4.54
CA LEU A 313 4.96 -20.98 5.59
C LEU A 313 5.62 -22.33 5.32
N ARG A 314 5.53 -22.84 4.09
CA ARG A 314 6.10 -24.12 3.67
C ARG A 314 7.62 -24.13 3.70
N VAL A 315 8.25 -23.07 3.16
CA VAL A 315 9.71 -22.91 3.20
C VAL A 315 10.21 -22.79 4.65
N ALA A 316 9.52 -22.04 5.51
CA ALA A 316 9.88 -21.93 6.92
C ALA A 316 9.70 -23.27 7.68
N ALA A 317 8.77 -24.11 7.23
CA ALA A 317 8.59 -25.48 7.75
C ALA A 317 9.64 -26.48 7.20
N GLY A 318 10.53 -26.04 6.29
CA GLY A 318 11.63 -26.85 5.76
C GLY A 318 11.38 -27.52 4.42
N GLU A 319 10.26 -27.21 3.73
CA GLU A 319 9.99 -27.69 2.38
C GLU A 319 10.91 -26.96 1.36
N LEU A 320 11.31 -27.66 0.29
CA LEU A 320 12.24 -27.11 -0.69
C LEU A 320 11.51 -26.48 -1.88
N LEU A 321 12.09 -25.44 -2.44
CA LEU A 321 11.54 -24.73 -3.59
C LEU A 321 11.42 -25.62 -4.83
N ALA A 322 12.29 -26.61 -4.99
CA ALA A 322 12.23 -27.57 -6.09
C ALA A 322 10.92 -28.38 -6.10
N ASP A 323 10.35 -28.65 -4.92
CA ASP A 323 9.07 -29.35 -4.77
C ASP A 323 7.87 -28.42 -4.88
N LEU A 324 8.02 -27.19 -4.35
CA LEU A 324 6.94 -26.18 -4.27
C LEU A 324 6.72 -25.45 -5.60
N VAL A 325 7.79 -25.15 -6.32
CA VAL A 325 7.81 -24.37 -7.57
C VAL A 325 8.70 -25.08 -8.61
N PRO A 326 8.31 -26.26 -9.09
CA PRO A 326 9.17 -27.11 -9.94
C PRO A 326 9.40 -26.52 -11.34
N THR A 327 8.54 -25.61 -11.81
CA THR A 327 8.65 -25.01 -13.15
C THR A 327 9.43 -23.71 -13.09
N GLN A 328 10.57 -23.65 -13.77
CA GLN A 328 11.39 -22.45 -13.91
C GLN A 328 11.73 -22.19 -15.38
N PRO A 329 11.66 -20.95 -15.88
CA PRO A 329 11.10 -19.77 -15.20
C PRO A 329 9.61 -19.94 -14.89
N VAL A 330 9.15 -19.29 -13.82
CA VAL A 330 7.72 -19.33 -13.42
C VAL A 330 6.87 -18.64 -14.49
N PRO A 331 5.89 -19.35 -15.08
CA PRO A 331 5.06 -18.75 -16.12
C PRO A 331 4.13 -17.68 -15.53
N THR A 332 3.91 -16.61 -16.29
CA THR A 332 2.92 -15.58 -15.99
C THR A 332 1.73 -15.67 -16.94
N ARG A 333 0.54 -15.32 -16.45
CA ARG A 333 -0.70 -15.30 -17.23
C ARG A 333 -1.41 -13.97 -17.04
N GLY A 334 -1.74 -13.32 -18.15
CA GLY A 334 -2.46 -12.06 -18.13
C GLY A 334 -1.65 -10.91 -17.53
N HIS A 335 -2.36 -9.97 -16.94
CA HIS A 335 -1.81 -8.76 -16.34
C HIS A 335 -2.59 -8.41 -15.07
N ALA A 336 -1.90 -8.09 -14.00
CA ALA A 336 -2.52 -7.68 -12.74
C ALA A 336 -2.08 -6.26 -12.36
N ILE A 337 -3.01 -5.50 -11.79
CA ILE A 337 -2.76 -4.14 -11.29
C ILE A 337 -3.31 -4.05 -9.88
N GLU A 338 -2.53 -3.46 -8.97
CA GLU A 338 -2.92 -3.15 -7.60
C GLU A 338 -2.94 -1.64 -7.40
N VAL A 339 -3.90 -1.15 -6.65
CA VAL A 339 -3.90 0.21 -6.10
C VAL A 339 -4.19 0.16 -4.60
N ARG A 340 -3.62 1.11 -3.87
CA ARG A 340 -3.78 1.21 -2.42
C ARG A 340 -4.86 2.23 -2.08
N LEU A 341 -5.95 1.76 -1.46
CA LEU A 341 -7.01 2.61 -0.94
C LEU A 341 -6.60 3.13 0.44
N TYR A 342 -6.38 4.42 0.55
CA TYR A 342 -5.98 5.10 1.77
C TYR A 342 -7.03 6.07 2.29
N ALA A 343 -7.15 6.18 3.60
CA ALA A 343 -7.84 7.29 4.25
C ALA A 343 -6.90 8.51 4.27
N GLU A 344 -6.82 9.21 3.14
CA GLU A 344 -5.97 10.38 2.90
C GLU A 344 -6.78 11.47 2.22
N ASP A 345 -6.37 12.73 2.40
CA ASP A 345 -6.95 13.90 1.72
C ASP A 345 -6.06 14.35 0.56
N PRO A 346 -6.32 13.95 -0.69
CA PRO A 346 -5.52 14.32 -1.84
C PRO A 346 -5.47 15.84 -2.08
N ASP A 347 -6.55 16.55 -1.80
CA ASP A 347 -6.65 18.01 -1.97
C ASP A 347 -5.80 18.76 -0.92
N ASN A 348 -5.47 18.10 0.19
CA ASN A 348 -4.64 18.65 1.27
C ASN A 348 -3.33 17.88 1.41
N GLN A 349 -2.55 17.79 0.33
CA GLN A 349 -1.24 17.16 0.27
C GLN A 349 -1.21 15.69 0.74
N PHE A 350 -2.33 14.96 0.64
CA PHE A 350 -2.50 13.58 1.09
C PHE A 350 -2.26 13.42 2.59
N LEU A 351 -2.70 14.40 3.39
CA LEU A 351 -2.67 14.23 4.84
C LEU A 351 -3.52 13.02 5.25
N PRO A 352 -3.00 12.16 6.13
CA PRO A 352 -3.74 11.03 6.62
C PRO A 352 -4.98 11.48 7.38
N GLY A 353 -6.12 10.86 7.06
CA GLY A 353 -7.39 11.04 7.75
C GLY A 353 -7.59 9.98 8.83
N SER A 354 -8.36 10.32 9.85
CA SER A 354 -8.83 9.40 10.87
C SER A 354 -10.32 9.57 11.09
N GLY A 355 -10.98 8.54 11.57
CA GLY A 355 -12.41 8.58 11.84
C GLY A 355 -13.08 7.23 11.62
N ARG A 356 -14.38 7.19 11.89
CA ARG A 356 -15.19 6.01 11.66
C ARG A 356 -15.55 5.88 10.18
N LEU A 357 -15.48 4.67 9.66
CA LEU A 357 -15.98 4.30 8.34
C LEU A 357 -17.51 4.17 8.43
N GLU A 358 -18.24 5.26 8.17
CA GLU A 358 -19.70 5.28 8.26
C GLU A 358 -20.35 4.44 7.15
N MET A 359 -19.70 4.42 5.97
CA MET A 359 -20.04 3.50 4.88
C MET A 359 -18.74 3.06 4.20
N LEU A 360 -18.61 1.76 3.99
CA LEU A 360 -17.53 1.16 3.21
C LEU A 360 -18.12 0.12 2.27
N ARG A 361 -18.31 0.51 1.02
CA ARG A 361 -18.68 -0.42 -0.05
C ARG A 361 -17.49 -0.65 -0.93
N LEU A 362 -17.07 -1.89 -1.02
CA LEU A 362 -15.99 -2.34 -1.88
C LEU A 362 -16.57 -3.19 -3.02
N PRO A 363 -15.90 -3.28 -4.17
CA PRO A 363 -16.38 -4.09 -5.29
C PRO A 363 -16.51 -5.56 -4.89
N THR A 364 -17.41 -6.27 -5.56
CA THR A 364 -17.58 -7.72 -5.35
C THR A 364 -16.32 -8.45 -5.85
N THR A 365 -15.77 -9.30 -5.00
CA THR A 365 -14.62 -10.13 -5.35
C THR A 365 -15.00 -11.19 -6.38
N SER A 366 -14.08 -11.48 -7.30
CA SER A 366 -14.25 -12.47 -8.37
C SER A 366 -12.89 -13.08 -8.73
N ALA A 367 -12.83 -13.86 -9.81
CA ALA A 367 -11.54 -14.31 -10.34
C ALA A 367 -10.66 -13.16 -10.87
N SER A 368 -11.27 -12.04 -11.26
CA SER A 368 -10.60 -10.84 -11.79
C SER A 368 -10.49 -9.68 -10.79
N VAL A 369 -11.19 -9.73 -9.66
CA VAL A 369 -11.18 -8.68 -8.62
C VAL A 369 -10.90 -9.29 -7.27
N ARG A 370 -9.81 -8.87 -6.66
CA ARG A 370 -9.39 -9.26 -5.32
C ARG A 370 -9.30 -8.05 -4.40
N LEU A 371 -9.67 -8.25 -3.13
CA LEU A 371 -9.58 -7.26 -2.07
C LEU A 371 -8.79 -7.82 -0.90
N ASP A 372 -7.76 -7.10 -0.50
CA ASP A 372 -7.00 -7.36 0.71
C ASP A 372 -7.19 -6.17 1.66
N GLY A 373 -8.07 -6.31 2.65
CA GLY A 373 -8.44 -5.26 3.58
C GLY A 373 -8.24 -5.66 5.04
N GLY A 374 -8.11 -4.64 5.89
CA GLY A 374 -7.95 -4.80 7.34
C GLY A 374 -9.04 -4.13 8.16
N VAL A 375 -10.01 -3.49 7.50
CA VAL A 375 -11.14 -2.77 8.11
C VAL A 375 -12.44 -3.10 7.38
N VAL A 376 -13.56 -2.93 8.07
CA VAL A 376 -14.91 -3.06 7.53
C VAL A 376 -15.74 -1.83 7.90
N GLU A 377 -16.94 -1.71 7.32
CA GLU A 377 -17.90 -0.67 7.69
C GLU A 377 -18.14 -0.66 9.20
N GLY A 378 -18.11 0.53 9.80
CA GLY A 378 -18.22 0.74 11.24
C GLY A 378 -16.91 0.68 12.03
N ASP A 379 -15.82 0.17 11.44
CA ASP A 379 -14.49 0.21 12.06
C ASP A 379 -13.92 1.63 12.05
N GLN A 380 -12.88 1.88 12.83
CA GLN A 380 -12.23 3.18 12.95
C GLN A 380 -10.83 3.15 12.34
N VAL A 381 -10.54 4.11 11.45
CA VAL A 381 -9.18 4.43 11.03
C VAL A 381 -8.57 5.33 12.11
N THR A 382 -7.45 4.89 12.70
CA THR A 382 -6.82 5.57 13.83
C THR A 382 -5.62 6.41 13.37
N VAL A 383 -5.20 7.36 14.19
CA VAL A 383 -4.00 8.20 13.98
C VAL A 383 -2.70 7.45 14.29
N HIS A 384 -2.78 6.25 14.87
CA HIS A 384 -1.61 5.53 15.38
C HIS A 384 -0.89 4.70 14.32
N TYR A 385 -1.57 4.33 13.23
CA TYR A 385 -1.09 3.36 12.25
C TYR A 385 -1.29 3.87 10.82
N ASP A 386 -0.75 3.10 9.87
CA ASP A 386 -0.95 3.34 8.45
C ASP A 386 -2.46 3.43 8.12
N PRO A 387 -2.91 4.48 7.40
CA PRO A 387 -4.32 4.71 7.12
C PRO A 387 -4.86 3.86 5.94
N MET A 388 -4.19 2.78 5.58
CA MET A 388 -4.64 1.88 4.50
C MET A 388 -5.96 1.21 4.85
N ILE A 389 -6.97 1.43 4.01
CA ILE A 389 -8.28 0.80 4.09
C ILE A 389 -8.22 -0.60 3.49
N ALA A 390 -7.73 -0.70 2.26
CA ALA A 390 -7.60 -1.95 1.53
C ALA A 390 -6.63 -1.80 0.35
N LYS A 391 -6.19 -2.93 -0.20
CA LYS A 391 -5.62 -3.03 -1.53
C LYS A 391 -6.70 -3.55 -2.46
N LEU A 392 -6.86 -2.89 -3.59
CA LEU A 392 -7.72 -3.32 -4.68
C LEU A 392 -6.84 -3.86 -5.79
N ILE A 393 -6.97 -5.14 -6.09
CA ILE A 393 -6.17 -5.84 -7.07
C ILE A 393 -7.09 -6.37 -8.17
N VAL A 394 -6.73 -6.13 -9.41
CA VAL A 394 -7.47 -6.63 -10.57
C VAL A 394 -6.57 -7.46 -11.48
N HIS A 395 -7.20 -8.34 -12.26
CA HIS A 395 -6.50 -9.17 -13.23
C HIS A 395 -7.29 -9.20 -14.55
N GLY A 396 -6.58 -9.13 -15.66
CA GLY A 396 -7.13 -9.27 -17.00
C GLY A 396 -6.26 -10.15 -17.89
N PRO A 397 -6.76 -10.59 -19.04
CA PRO A 397 -5.97 -11.33 -20.03
C PRO A 397 -4.79 -10.48 -20.59
N ASP A 398 -4.92 -9.19 -20.54
CA ASP A 398 -3.91 -8.20 -20.89
C ASP A 398 -4.06 -6.92 -20.04
N ARG A 399 -3.13 -5.97 -20.22
CA ARG A 399 -3.11 -4.72 -19.46
C ARG A 399 -4.34 -3.83 -19.69
N VAL A 400 -4.85 -3.79 -20.92
CA VAL A 400 -6.01 -2.96 -21.27
C VAL A 400 -7.25 -3.48 -20.54
N ALA A 401 -7.46 -4.79 -20.54
CA ALA A 401 -8.55 -5.43 -19.81
C ALA A 401 -8.40 -5.24 -18.29
N ALA A 402 -7.18 -5.33 -17.75
CA ALA A 402 -6.92 -5.09 -16.33
C ALA A 402 -7.23 -3.62 -15.93
N LEU A 403 -6.82 -2.63 -16.73
CA LEU A 403 -7.16 -1.22 -16.49
C LEU A 403 -8.68 -0.97 -16.55
N ALA A 404 -9.38 -1.56 -17.51
CA ALA A 404 -10.84 -1.44 -17.60
C ALA A 404 -11.55 -2.11 -16.40
N GLU A 405 -11.02 -3.22 -15.88
CA GLU A 405 -11.52 -3.85 -14.65
C GLU A 405 -11.28 -2.96 -13.43
N LEU A 406 -10.09 -2.35 -13.33
CA LEU A 406 -9.76 -1.44 -12.23
C LEU A 406 -10.66 -0.21 -12.24
N GLU A 407 -10.97 0.35 -13.41
CA GLU A 407 -11.90 1.47 -13.54
C GLU A 407 -13.29 1.11 -13.01
N ARG A 408 -13.81 -0.05 -13.39
CA ARG A 408 -15.11 -0.55 -12.89
C ARG A 408 -15.10 -0.79 -11.38
N ALA A 409 -14.02 -1.37 -10.87
CA ALA A 409 -13.87 -1.67 -9.46
C ALA A 409 -13.76 -0.40 -8.60
N LEU A 410 -13.01 0.61 -9.05
CA LEU A 410 -12.93 1.91 -8.37
C LEU A 410 -14.29 2.64 -8.38
N ALA A 411 -15.00 2.65 -9.52
CA ALA A 411 -16.34 3.25 -9.62
C ALA A 411 -17.38 2.59 -8.68
N ALA A 412 -17.17 1.32 -8.30
CA ALA A 412 -17.99 0.62 -7.32
C ALA A 412 -17.54 0.83 -5.86
N THR A 413 -16.45 1.55 -5.64
CA THR A 413 -15.87 1.77 -4.31
C THR A 413 -16.44 3.04 -3.68
N ILE A 414 -17.05 2.92 -2.50
CA ILE A 414 -17.59 4.06 -1.75
C ILE A 414 -17.00 4.05 -0.35
N VAL A 415 -16.39 5.16 0.03
CA VAL A 415 -15.86 5.41 1.39
C VAL A 415 -16.53 6.66 1.94
N VAL A 416 -17.23 6.53 3.06
CA VAL A 416 -17.84 7.68 3.78
C VAL A 416 -17.33 7.66 5.22
N GLY A 417 -16.88 8.82 5.68
CA GLY A 417 -16.24 9.03 6.97
C GLY A 417 -14.95 9.85 6.78
N PRO A 418 -13.77 9.27 6.98
CA PRO A 418 -12.53 9.95 6.63
C PRO A 418 -12.45 10.15 5.10
N LYS A 419 -11.81 11.23 4.66
CA LYS A 419 -11.50 11.43 3.25
C LYS A 419 -10.65 10.28 2.74
N SER A 420 -10.80 9.93 1.46
CA SER A 420 -10.07 8.82 0.83
C SER A 420 -9.47 9.24 -0.51
N ASN A 421 -8.50 8.47 -0.96
CA ASN A 421 -7.83 8.71 -2.25
C ASN A 421 -8.55 8.05 -3.46
N VAL A 422 -9.76 7.53 -3.30
CA VAL A 422 -10.49 6.81 -4.37
C VAL A 422 -10.64 7.67 -5.62
N GLU A 423 -11.13 8.91 -5.48
CA GLU A 423 -11.32 9.83 -6.62
C GLU A 423 -10.00 10.19 -7.32
N PHE A 424 -8.91 10.33 -6.55
CA PHE A 424 -7.58 10.51 -7.10
C PHE A 424 -7.14 9.28 -7.92
N LEU A 425 -7.36 8.07 -7.42
CA LEU A 425 -7.03 6.83 -8.13
C LEU A 425 -7.84 6.66 -9.43
N GLU A 426 -9.14 7.00 -9.42
CA GLU A 426 -9.96 6.99 -10.64
C GLU A 426 -9.41 7.91 -11.74
N ARG A 427 -8.92 9.10 -11.37
CA ARG A 427 -8.30 10.04 -12.30
C ARG A 427 -6.93 9.58 -12.76
N LEU A 428 -6.14 9.03 -11.82
CA LEU A 428 -4.81 8.51 -12.09
C LEU A 428 -4.83 7.42 -13.17
N ILE A 429 -5.71 6.44 -13.06
CA ILE A 429 -5.76 5.31 -14.01
C ILE A 429 -6.22 5.72 -15.40
N ARG A 430 -6.92 6.85 -15.53
CA ARG A 430 -7.34 7.43 -16.82
C ARG A 430 -6.30 8.38 -17.43
N HIS A 431 -5.24 8.70 -16.69
CA HIS A 431 -4.19 9.58 -17.18
C HIS A 431 -3.44 8.94 -18.35
N ALA A 432 -3.18 9.71 -19.44
CA ALA A 432 -2.56 9.19 -20.66
C ALA A 432 -1.25 8.45 -20.38
N SER A 433 -0.39 8.97 -19.51
CA SER A 433 0.89 8.31 -19.17
C SER A 433 0.72 6.97 -18.48
N ILE A 434 -0.36 6.75 -17.71
CA ILE A 434 -0.67 5.44 -17.12
C ILE A 434 -1.18 4.50 -18.21
N VAL A 435 -2.12 4.95 -19.04
CA VAL A 435 -2.69 4.13 -20.12
C VAL A 435 -1.59 3.69 -21.09
N GLU A 436 -0.70 4.60 -21.49
CA GLU A 436 0.42 4.37 -22.41
C GLU A 436 1.65 3.72 -21.76
N ALA A 437 1.62 3.50 -20.44
CA ALA A 437 2.77 3.00 -19.68
C ALA A 437 4.05 3.86 -19.80
N SER A 438 3.92 5.16 -20.01
CA SER A 438 5.02 6.11 -20.20
C SER A 438 5.45 6.83 -18.91
N ILE A 439 5.35 6.14 -17.78
CA ILE A 439 5.64 6.65 -16.44
C ILE A 439 7.10 6.46 -16.02
N ASP A 440 7.54 7.27 -15.09
CA ASP A 440 8.79 7.14 -14.33
C ASP A 440 8.54 7.52 -12.85
N THR A 441 9.54 7.36 -11.98
CA THR A 441 9.36 7.62 -10.53
C THR A 441 9.03 9.07 -10.17
N GLY A 442 9.27 10.02 -11.07
CA GLY A 442 8.92 11.44 -10.91
C GLY A 442 7.60 11.81 -11.58
N PHE A 443 6.88 10.85 -12.16
CA PHE A 443 5.65 11.11 -12.92
C PHE A 443 4.60 11.82 -12.06
N LEU A 444 4.26 11.28 -10.89
CA LEU A 444 3.22 11.87 -10.04
C LEU A 444 3.58 13.27 -9.55
N ASP A 445 4.86 13.52 -9.22
CA ASP A 445 5.29 14.85 -8.76
C ASP A 445 5.16 15.91 -9.88
N ARG A 446 5.32 15.53 -11.15
CA ARG A 446 5.18 16.44 -12.30
C ARG A 446 3.73 16.66 -12.72
N GLU A 447 2.93 15.60 -12.74
CA GLU A 447 1.58 15.60 -13.33
C GLU A 447 0.46 15.75 -12.30
N LEU A 448 0.79 15.82 -10.99
CA LEU A 448 -0.20 15.86 -9.91
C LEU A 448 -1.25 16.95 -10.09
N GLY A 449 -0.84 18.13 -10.56
CA GLY A 449 -1.76 19.24 -10.83
C GLY A 449 -2.79 18.99 -11.94
N GLN A 450 -2.50 18.06 -12.86
CA GLN A 450 -3.45 17.64 -13.90
C GLN A 450 -4.40 16.52 -13.40
N ILE A 451 -3.96 15.75 -12.40
CA ILE A 451 -4.74 14.68 -11.79
C ILE A 451 -5.68 15.25 -10.71
N LEU A 452 -5.20 16.20 -9.90
CA LEU A 452 -5.98 16.89 -8.86
C LEU A 452 -6.72 18.10 -9.45
N ILE A 453 -7.68 17.85 -10.33
CA ILE A 453 -8.54 18.90 -10.87
C ILE A 453 -9.68 19.23 -9.91
N THR A 454 -10.09 20.50 -9.86
CA THR A 454 -11.29 20.89 -9.12
C THR A 454 -12.51 20.21 -9.76
N PRO A 455 -13.28 19.41 -9.01
CA PRO A 455 -14.45 18.76 -9.57
C PRO A 455 -15.50 19.79 -9.98
N PRO A 456 -16.35 19.44 -10.97
CA PRO A 456 -17.47 20.28 -11.33
C PRO A 456 -18.44 20.46 -10.16
N PRO A 457 -19.22 21.54 -10.11
CA PRO A 457 -20.26 21.72 -9.10
C PRO A 457 -21.23 20.55 -9.13
N VAL A 458 -21.77 20.21 -7.94
CA VAL A 458 -22.76 19.13 -7.82
C VAL A 458 -23.98 19.45 -8.69
N PRO A 459 -24.39 18.56 -9.61
CA PRO A 459 -25.58 18.80 -10.42
C PRO A 459 -26.83 18.96 -9.55
N GLU A 460 -27.70 19.92 -9.91
CA GLU A 460 -28.94 20.18 -9.16
C GLU A 460 -29.81 18.94 -9.01
N ALA A 461 -29.85 18.07 -10.02
CA ALA A 461 -30.56 16.79 -9.96
C ALA A 461 -30.06 15.87 -8.85
N VAL A 462 -28.75 15.85 -8.57
CA VAL A 462 -28.16 15.07 -7.47
C VAL A 462 -28.57 15.67 -6.12
N LEU A 463 -28.51 17.00 -5.99
CA LEU A 463 -28.97 17.69 -4.77
C LEU A 463 -30.46 17.41 -4.51
N ALA A 464 -31.29 17.46 -5.55
CA ALA A 464 -32.71 17.14 -5.46
C ALA A 464 -32.93 15.70 -5.00
N ALA A 465 -32.20 14.73 -5.59
CA ALA A 465 -32.33 13.31 -5.22
C ALA A 465 -31.92 13.07 -3.76
N VAL A 466 -30.83 13.67 -3.30
CA VAL A 466 -30.34 13.56 -1.90
C VAL A 466 -31.33 14.22 -0.94
N ALA A 467 -31.87 15.40 -1.27
CA ALA A 467 -32.88 16.09 -0.46
C ALA A 467 -34.15 15.26 -0.33
N VAL A 468 -34.63 14.70 -1.44
CA VAL A 468 -35.81 13.80 -1.47
C VAL A 468 -35.55 12.56 -0.61
N ARG A 469 -34.41 11.91 -0.74
CA ARG A 469 -34.07 10.74 0.10
C ARG A 469 -34.08 11.09 1.57
N ALA A 470 -33.46 12.19 1.97
CA ALA A 470 -33.44 12.66 3.36
C ALA A 470 -34.84 12.94 3.90
N LEU A 471 -35.73 13.52 3.07
CA LEU A 471 -37.12 13.78 3.44
C LEU A 471 -37.95 12.50 3.60
N LEU A 472 -37.74 11.50 2.73
CA LEU A 472 -38.40 10.18 2.83
C LEU A 472 -37.94 9.43 4.09
N ASP A 473 -36.68 9.48 4.43
CA ASP A 473 -36.14 8.87 5.65
C ASP A 473 -36.73 9.54 6.92
N GLU A 474 -36.88 10.86 6.93
CA GLU A 474 -37.55 11.58 8.03
C GLU A 474 -39.03 11.17 8.16
N GLU A 475 -39.74 11.04 7.05
CA GLU A 475 -41.15 10.60 7.05
C GLU A 475 -41.29 9.15 7.54
N ALA A 476 -40.42 8.26 7.09
CA ALA A 476 -40.38 6.88 7.57
C ALA A 476 -40.10 6.79 9.07
N ASN A 477 -39.12 7.54 9.56
CA ASN A 477 -38.76 7.62 10.98
C ASN A 477 -39.93 8.21 11.81
N ALA A 478 -40.55 9.29 11.33
CA ALA A 478 -41.73 9.89 11.99
C ALA A 478 -42.87 8.90 12.07
N ALA A 479 -43.12 8.13 11.01
CA ALA A 479 -44.15 7.10 11.00
C ALA A 479 -43.89 5.96 12.00
N ILE A 480 -42.62 5.53 12.13
CA ILE A 480 -42.18 4.53 13.12
C ILE A 480 -42.42 5.07 14.54
N LEU A 481 -41.99 6.30 14.83
CA LEU A 481 -42.16 6.95 16.13
C LEU A 481 -43.66 7.15 16.47
N ALA A 482 -44.49 7.58 15.50
CA ALA A 482 -45.91 7.74 15.69
C ALA A 482 -46.60 6.42 16.07
N ARG A 483 -46.24 5.29 15.43
CA ARG A 483 -46.77 3.95 15.79
C ARG A 483 -46.40 3.49 17.19
N ALA A 484 -45.25 3.95 17.71
CA ALA A 484 -44.80 3.64 19.06
C ALA A 484 -45.46 4.52 20.15
N GLN A 485 -46.16 5.58 19.78
CA GLN A 485 -46.84 6.50 20.70
C GLN A 485 -48.28 6.06 21.00
N ARG A 486 -48.86 6.58 22.11
CA ARG A 486 -50.26 6.31 22.48
C ARG A 486 -51.28 6.92 21.53
N ASP A 487 -50.88 7.92 20.73
CA ASP A 487 -51.69 8.56 19.69
C ASP A 487 -50.99 8.52 18.32
N PRO A 488 -51.06 7.40 17.59
CA PRO A 488 -50.38 7.23 16.31
C PRO A 488 -50.95 8.13 15.18
N HIS A 489 -52.08 8.78 15.41
CA HIS A 489 -52.75 9.68 14.45
C HIS A 489 -52.54 11.16 14.77
N SER A 490 -51.76 11.48 15.78
CA SER A 490 -51.48 12.85 16.17
C SER A 490 -50.92 13.69 15.00
N PRO A 491 -51.54 14.84 14.68
CA PRO A 491 -51.03 15.72 13.63
C PRO A 491 -49.62 16.27 13.98
N TRP A 492 -49.22 16.25 15.25
CA TRP A 492 -47.91 16.65 15.71
C TRP A 492 -46.78 15.63 15.41
N GLY A 493 -47.18 14.40 15.07
CA GLY A 493 -46.26 13.34 14.64
C GLY A 493 -45.98 13.36 13.13
N ARG A 494 -46.49 14.30 12.37
CA ARG A 494 -46.27 14.40 10.93
C ARG A 494 -45.04 15.18 10.58
N ALA A 495 -44.22 14.67 9.68
CA ALA A 495 -43.01 15.30 9.17
C ALA A 495 -43.24 16.04 7.83
N ASP A 496 -44.48 16.53 7.57
CA ASP A 496 -44.86 17.15 6.30
C ASP A 496 -44.54 18.64 6.19
N GLY A 497 -43.95 19.24 7.21
CA GLY A 497 -43.58 20.66 7.25
C GLY A 497 -44.76 21.62 7.27
N TRP A 498 -45.99 21.11 7.59
CA TRP A 498 -47.19 21.93 7.66
C TRP A 498 -47.05 23.07 8.67
N ARG A 499 -47.49 24.29 8.27
CA ARG A 499 -47.58 25.46 9.10
C ARG A 499 -48.89 26.19 8.82
N LEU A 500 -49.53 26.69 9.88
CA LEU A 500 -50.78 27.45 9.74
C LEU A 500 -50.57 28.71 8.89
N GLY A 501 -51.32 28.82 7.79
CA GLY A 501 -51.30 30.00 6.92
C GLY A 501 -50.15 30.08 5.91
N HIS A 502 -49.30 29.07 5.82
CA HIS A 502 -48.16 29.02 4.86
C HIS A 502 -48.12 27.69 4.10
N PRO A 503 -47.71 27.70 2.81
CA PRO A 503 -47.37 26.46 2.13
C PRO A 503 -46.19 25.80 2.85
N GLY A 504 -46.31 24.52 3.17
CA GLY A 504 -45.24 23.78 3.82
C GLY A 504 -44.00 23.76 2.96
N LYS A 505 -42.93 24.39 3.42
CA LYS A 505 -41.57 24.31 2.82
C LYS A 505 -40.67 23.60 3.78
N ARG A 506 -39.91 22.64 3.26
CA ARG A 506 -38.86 21.95 4.02
C ARG A 506 -37.53 22.32 3.41
N LEU A 507 -36.67 22.95 4.19
CA LEU A 507 -35.31 23.29 3.79
C LEU A 507 -34.37 22.17 4.22
N LYS A 508 -33.53 21.72 3.31
CA LYS A 508 -32.44 20.78 3.57
C LYS A 508 -31.12 21.43 3.21
N SER A 509 -30.19 21.38 4.14
CA SER A 509 -28.83 21.88 3.96
C SER A 509 -27.87 20.71 3.95
N PHE A 510 -27.00 20.66 2.95
CA PHE A 510 -26.00 19.62 2.78
C PHE A 510 -24.62 20.26 2.72
N ALA A 511 -23.69 19.69 3.46
CA ALA A 511 -22.27 20.06 3.32
C ALA A 511 -21.65 19.18 2.22
N HIS A 512 -21.08 19.81 1.22
CA HIS A 512 -20.28 19.14 0.20
C HIS A 512 -18.94 19.87 0.10
N ARG A 513 -17.87 19.18 0.48
CA ARG A 513 -16.55 19.80 0.65
C ARG A 513 -16.65 20.99 1.62
N GLU A 514 -16.21 22.18 1.23
CA GLU A 514 -16.29 23.39 2.06
C GLU A 514 -17.55 24.24 1.77
N GLN A 515 -18.47 23.75 0.95
CA GLN A 515 -19.67 24.47 0.54
C GLN A 515 -20.89 23.95 1.26
N LEU A 516 -21.74 24.87 1.74
CA LEU A 516 -23.08 24.57 2.21
C LEU A 516 -24.06 24.70 1.03
N LEU A 517 -24.72 23.60 0.69
CA LEU A 517 -25.69 23.52 -0.39
C LEU A 517 -27.08 23.44 0.23
N GLU A 518 -28.01 24.29 -0.21
CA GLU A 518 -29.38 24.34 0.32
C GLU A 518 -30.39 23.97 -0.76
N PHE A 519 -31.36 23.14 -0.38
CA PHE A 519 -32.45 22.74 -1.23
C PHE A 519 -33.79 22.94 -0.50
N ALA A 520 -34.73 23.65 -1.15
CA ALA A 520 -36.06 23.89 -0.62
C ALA A 520 -37.10 23.06 -1.38
N ALA A 521 -37.82 22.15 -0.70
CA ALA A 521 -38.85 21.34 -1.29
C ALA A 521 -40.26 21.73 -0.79
N HIS A 522 -41.24 21.74 -1.66
CA HIS A 522 -42.63 21.92 -1.31
C HIS A 522 -43.31 20.57 -0.99
N ALA A 523 -43.98 20.46 0.13
CA ALA A 523 -44.50 19.21 0.68
C ALA A 523 -45.50 18.43 -0.23
N LYS A 524 -46.09 19.07 -1.26
CA LYS A 524 -47.08 18.44 -2.15
C LYS A 524 -46.57 17.98 -3.52
N VAL A 525 -45.30 18.23 -3.85
CA VAL A 525 -44.76 18.00 -5.21
C VAL A 525 -43.86 16.76 -5.26
N LEU A 526 -43.56 16.18 -4.10
CA LEU A 526 -42.53 15.16 -3.95
C LEU A 526 -42.79 13.88 -4.77
N SER A 527 -44.01 13.35 -4.84
CA SER A 527 -44.24 12.07 -5.53
C SER A 527 -44.10 12.16 -7.05
N THR A 528 -44.58 13.26 -7.67
CA THR A 528 -44.56 13.43 -9.13
C THR A 528 -43.21 13.93 -9.66
N GLU A 529 -42.51 14.72 -8.87
CA GLU A 529 -41.18 15.23 -9.22
C GLU A 529 -40.08 14.19 -8.99
N ILE A 530 -40.20 13.32 -7.98
CA ILE A 530 -39.38 12.15 -7.77
C ILE A 530 -39.43 11.21 -8.97
N GLU A 531 -40.62 10.87 -9.45
CA GLU A 531 -40.75 10.02 -10.63
C GLU A 531 -40.15 10.67 -11.88
N ARG A 532 -40.28 12.00 -12.04
CA ARG A 532 -39.65 12.74 -13.14
C ARG A 532 -38.12 12.81 -13.02
N VAL A 533 -37.56 13.03 -11.83
CA VAL A 533 -36.10 13.10 -11.62
C VAL A 533 -35.48 11.73 -11.77
N ILE A 534 -36.10 10.68 -11.24
CA ILE A 534 -35.64 9.30 -11.40
C ILE A 534 -35.75 8.86 -12.87
N ALA A 535 -36.86 9.17 -13.56
CA ALA A 535 -37.03 8.87 -14.97
C ALA A 535 -36.01 9.65 -15.86
N ALA A 536 -35.78 10.93 -15.56
CA ALA A 536 -34.82 11.75 -16.30
C ALA A 536 -33.36 11.32 -16.05
N ALA A 537 -33.03 10.84 -14.87
CA ALA A 537 -31.72 10.28 -14.53
C ALA A 537 -31.50 8.90 -15.17
N ALA A 538 -32.53 8.04 -15.18
CA ALA A 538 -32.51 6.74 -15.84
C ALA A 538 -32.35 6.85 -17.37
N VAL A 539 -32.98 7.87 -17.99
CA VAL A 539 -32.91 8.12 -19.44
C VAL A 539 -31.54 8.69 -19.85
N ARG A 540 -30.80 9.36 -18.95
CA ARG A 540 -29.48 9.94 -19.26
C ARG A 540 -28.28 9.07 -18.87
N GLY A 541 -28.50 7.87 -18.35
CA GLY A 541 -27.40 6.96 -17.97
C GLY A 541 -26.46 7.51 -16.87
N THR A 542 -26.96 8.44 -16.03
CA THR A 542 -26.16 9.15 -15.02
C THR A 542 -26.24 8.51 -13.63
N PHE A 543 -26.76 7.28 -13.52
CA PHE A 543 -26.56 6.41 -12.37
C PHE A 543 -25.82 5.16 -12.85
N GLN A 544 -24.52 5.29 -13.00
CA GLN A 544 -23.58 4.19 -12.90
C GLN A 544 -22.75 4.36 -11.65
#